data_3cac17956adbfac92abccdb7eaa16527
#
_entry.id   3cac17956adbfac92abccdb7eaa16527
#
_cell.length_a   1.000
_cell.length_b   1.000
_cell.length_c   1.000
_cell.angle_alpha   90.00
_cell.angle_beta   90.00
_cell.angle_gamma   90.00
#
_symmetry.space_group_name_H-M   'P 1'
#
loop_
_entity.id
_entity.type
_entity.pdbx_description
1 polymer ?
#
loop_
_entity_poly.entity_id
_entity_poly.type
_entity_poly.pdbx_seq_one_letter_code
_entity_poly.pdbx_strand_id
1 'polypeptide(L)'
;MPSRIPVPRAPLAALIAAALLYGCASSGSKSKSDEAPPSSPLSGVAGRHMVVFPAQYLTTPGGGGSWDVTREGPSLLPILDEELADQLRKRGVNSNWTFGRELSQSADRNGGLAGDPRQLSAQGIRRMPAGDTPLPEPLASQIRTLVALTSARFAVLPIETRVDTRNGERKTAVRVLLIDARTARILWANDIEGPVSRDPAVVSEAMSPFGFRILARELATRFADLVVAQ
;
A
#
# COMPACT_ATOMS: atom_id res chain seq x y z
N MET A 1 20.13 12.78 -81.15
CA MET A 1 20.21 14.21 -81.47
C MET A 1 19.97 15.01 -80.26
N PRO A 2 20.85 15.95 -79.98
CA PRO A 2 20.92 16.61 -78.66
C PRO A 2 20.24 17.97 -78.75
N SER A 3 19.82 18.46 -77.59
CA SER A 3 19.60 19.91 -77.43
C SER A 3 20.08 20.37 -76.07
N ARG A 4 20.99 21.24 -76.17
CA ARG A 4 21.75 21.96 -75.17
C ARG A 4 20.96 23.19 -74.65
N ILE A 5 21.01 23.41 -73.32
CA ILE A 5 21.51 24.58 -72.56
C ILE A 5 20.87 25.96 -72.92
N PRO A 6 20.69 26.95 -72.02
CA PRO A 6 21.78 27.50 -71.21
C PRO A 6 21.45 27.97 -69.81
N VAL A 7 22.55 28.11 -69.05
CA VAL A 7 22.67 28.82 -67.76
C VAL A 7 22.84 30.31 -68.03
N PRO A 8 22.37 31.21 -67.20
CA PRO A 8 23.08 32.46 -66.98
C PRO A 8 23.58 32.62 -65.53
N ARG A 9 24.76 33.20 -65.54
CA ARG A 9 25.55 33.62 -64.38
C ARG A 9 25.05 34.94 -63.79
N ALA A 10 25.14 34.97 -62.47
CA ALA A 10 25.51 35.99 -61.45
C ALA A 10 25.28 37.49 -61.78
N PRO A 11 25.15 38.38 -60.78
CA PRO A 11 26.32 38.73 -59.95
C PRO A 11 26.08 38.95 -58.43
N LEU A 12 27.24 38.96 -57.77
CA LEU A 12 27.50 39.46 -56.39
C LEU A 12 26.84 40.81 -56.13
N ALA A 13 26.33 40.93 -54.87
CA ALA A 13 26.50 42.17 -54.12
C ALA A 13 26.48 41.84 -52.63
N ALA A 14 27.56 42.17 -52.01
CA ALA A 14 27.82 42.10 -50.60
C ALA A 14 26.90 43.03 -49.81
N LEU A 15 26.48 42.63 -48.62
CA LEU A 15 26.30 43.57 -47.54
C LEU A 15 26.43 42.82 -46.20
N ILE A 16 27.49 43.16 -45.49
CA ILE A 16 27.86 42.83 -44.14
C ILE A 16 26.86 43.50 -43.22
N ALA A 17 26.17 42.73 -42.39
CA ALA A 17 25.55 43.23 -41.18
C ALA A 17 25.87 42.27 -40.06
N ALA A 18 26.93 42.63 -39.31
CA ALA A 18 27.27 42.00 -38.06
C ALA A 18 26.19 42.32 -37.01
N ALA A 19 25.38 41.34 -36.67
CA ALA A 19 24.58 41.39 -35.47
C ALA A 19 25.13 40.38 -34.47
N LEU A 20 25.93 40.90 -33.55
CA LEU A 20 26.35 40.23 -32.33
C LEU A 20 25.11 39.99 -31.48
N LEU A 21 24.48 38.85 -31.66
CA LEU A 21 23.55 38.34 -30.68
C LEU A 21 24.34 37.46 -29.69
N TYR A 22 24.70 38.09 -28.58
CA TYR A 22 25.06 37.39 -27.39
C TYR A 22 23.87 36.50 -26.99
N GLY A 23 23.86 35.29 -27.47
CA GLY A 23 23.02 34.24 -26.93
C GLY A 23 23.58 33.86 -25.56
N CYS A 24 22.95 34.37 -24.50
CA CYS A 24 23.08 33.77 -23.19
C CYS A 24 22.68 32.30 -23.31
N ALA A 25 23.68 31.43 -23.39
CA ALA A 25 23.48 30.02 -23.02
C ALA A 25 23.17 30.01 -21.56
N SER A 26 21.88 30.16 -21.21
CA SER A 26 21.36 29.75 -19.96
C SER A 26 21.54 28.24 -19.91
N SER A 27 22.65 27.81 -19.33
CA SER A 27 22.76 26.46 -18.77
C SER A 27 21.58 26.30 -17.82
N GLY A 28 20.51 25.72 -18.36
CA GLY A 28 19.38 25.26 -17.58
C GLY A 28 19.95 24.23 -16.61
N SER A 29 20.39 24.70 -15.44
CA SER A 29 20.40 23.87 -14.28
C SER A 29 18.95 23.37 -14.17
N LYS A 30 18.73 22.12 -14.55
CA LYS A 30 17.55 21.38 -14.09
C LYS A 30 17.57 21.51 -12.58
N SER A 31 16.87 22.53 -12.07
CA SER A 31 16.43 22.51 -10.69
C SER A 31 15.78 21.14 -10.59
N LYS A 32 16.37 20.22 -9.81
CA LYS A 32 15.61 19.14 -9.22
C LYS A 32 14.40 19.87 -8.65
N SER A 33 13.28 19.78 -9.33
CA SER A 33 12.00 20.10 -8.73
C SER A 33 12.05 19.33 -7.42
N ASP A 34 11.96 20.03 -6.30
CA ASP A 34 11.57 19.43 -5.04
C ASP A 34 10.18 18.85 -5.31
N GLU A 35 10.17 17.68 -5.91
CA GLU A 35 8.99 16.87 -6.08
C GLU A 35 8.59 16.53 -4.66
N ALA A 36 7.58 17.27 -4.17
CA ALA A 36 6.99 17.00 -2.88
C ALA A 36 6.77 15.50 -2.80
N PRO A 37 7.21 14.83 -1.73
CA PRO A 37 7.09 13.39 -1.62
C PRO A 37 5.65 13.01 -1.96
N PRO A 38 5.43 12.00 -2.81
CA PRO A 38 4.10 11.65 -3.29
C PRO A 38 3.20 11.50 -2.06
N SER A 39 2.19 12.36 -1.96
CA SER A 39 1.25 12.33 -0.84
C SER A 39 0.66 10.92 -0.78
N SER A 40 0.82 10.26 0.36
CA SER A 40 0.25 8.93 0.55
C SER A 40 -1.25 9.02 0.29
N PRO A 41 -1.84 8.19 -0.59
CA PRO A 41 -3.29 8.21 -0.81
C PRO A 41 -4.07 7.93 0.48
N LEU A 42 -3.43 7.36 1.50
CA LEU A 42 -4.00 7.17 2.82
C LEU A 42 -4.17 8.49 3.58
N SER A 43 -3.27 9.47 3.44
CA SER A 43 -3.41 10.78 4.06
C SER A 43 -4.65 11.52 3.55
N GLY A 44 -4.97 11.39 2.27
CA GLY A 44 -6.17 12.00 1.67
C GLY A 44 -7.50 11.43 2.18
N VAL A 45 -7.49 10.26 2.83
CA VAL A 45 -8.69 9.61 3.37
C VAL A 45 -8.68 9.52 4.90
N ALA A 46 -7.59 9.91 5.57
CA ALA A 46 -7.44 9.81 7.03
C ALA A 46 -8.58 10.49 7.81
N GLY A 47 -9.11 11.63 7.33
CA GLY A 47 -10.26 12.33 7.90
C GLY A 47 -11.64 11.76 7.54
N ARG A 48 -11.70 10.66 6.78
CA ARG A 48 -12.96 10.02 6.37
C ARG A 48 -13.34 8.88 7.32
N HIS A 49 -14.61 8.48 7.26
CA HIS A 49 -15.05 7.25 7.92
C HIS A 49 -14.41 6.04 7.22
N MET A 50 -13.66 5.27 7.96
CA MET A 50 -12.91 4.12 7.47
C MET A 50 -13.09 2.90 8.34
N VAL A 51 -12.94 1.74 7.71
CA VAL A 51 -12.87 0.45 8.39
C VAL A 51 -11.48 -0.14 8.19
N VAL A 52 -10.83 -0.55 9.26
CA VAL A 52 -9.64 -1.39 9.20
C VAL A 52 -10.07 -2.82 9.44
N PHE A 53 -10.04 -3.64 8.40
CA PHE A 53 -10.35 -5.05 8.50
C PHE A 53 -9.27 -5.78 9.30
N PRO A 54 -9.61 -6.91 9.95
CA PRO A 54 -8.61 -7.82 10.50
C PRO A 54 -7.67 -8.32 9.42
N ALA A 55 -6.41 -8.55 9.78
CA ALA A 55 -5.44 -9.17 8.90
C ALA A 55 -5.87 -10.58 8.50
N GLN A 56 -5.67 -10.96 7.22
CA GLN A 56 -6.25 -12.19 6.66
C GLN A 56 -5.28 -13.36 6.64
N TYR A 57 -4.03 -13.14 6.23
CA TYR A 57 -3.06 -14.22 6.03
C TYR A 57 -1.73 -13.90 6.69
N LEU A 58 -1.11 -14.95 7.26
CA LEU A 58 0.27 -14.93 7.69
C LEU A 58 1.05 -15.98 6.89
N THR A 59 2.15 -15.60 6.27
CA THR A 59 2.99 -16.49 5.48
C THR A 59 4.44 -16.41 5.90
N THR A 60 5.11 -17.56 5.87
CA THR A 60 6.54 -17.71 6.20
C THR A 60 7.27 -18.32 5.00
N PRO A 61 7.59 -17.54 3.94
CA PRO A 61 8.32 -18.06 2.79
C PRO A 61 9.72 -18.50 3.24
N GLY A 62 10.07 -19.76 3.05
CA GLY A 62 11.38 -20.30 3.44
C GLY A 62 11.37 -21.22 4.65
N GLY A 63 10.30 -21.30 5.40
CA GLY A 63 10.10 -22.24 6.51
C GLY A 63 9.31 -23.48 6.13
N GLY A 64 9.55 -24.11 4.96
CA GLY A 64 9.10 -25.47 4.63
C GLY A 64 7.59 -25.76 4.65
N GLY A 65 6.75 -24.75 4.83
CA GLY A 65 5.30 -24.92 4.83
C GLY A 65 4.57 -23.59 4.66
N SER A 66 3.59 -23.56 3.80
CA SER A 66 2.57 -22.53 3.83
C SER A 66 1.78 -22.73 5.15
N TRP A 67 2.16 -22.01 6.18
CA TRP A 67 1.38 -21.98 7.41
C TRP A 67 0.09 -21.23 7.10
N ASP A 68 -0.94 -21.98 6.80
CA ASP A 68 -2.29 -21.48 6.88
C ASP A 68 -2.59 -21.37 8.37
N VAL A 69 -2.30 -20.21 8.96
CA VAL A 69 -2.37 -19.95 10.41
C VAL A 69 -3.80 -20.07 10.94
N THR A 70 -4.76 -20.34 10.07
CA THR A 70 -6.13 -20.66 10.47
C THR A 70 -6.25 -22.03 11.16
N ARG A 71 -5.20 -22.87 11.12
CA ARG A 71 -5.32 -24.27 11.58
C ARG A 71 -4.58 -24.67 12.84
N GLU A 72 -3.48 -24.02 13.21
CA GLU A 72 -2.63 -24.54 14.31
C GLU A 72 -2.08 -23.44 15.21
N GLY A 73 -2.74 -23.21 16.31
CA GLY A 73 -2.26 -22.38 17.41
C GLY A 73 -3.01 -21.05 17.59
N PRO A 74 -2.72 -20.29 18.63
CA PRO A 74 -3.31 -18.98 18.81
C PRO A 74 -2.90 -18.10 17.64
N SER A 75 -3.88 -17.65 16.86
CA SER A 75 -3.63 -16.83 15.69
C SER A 75 -2.81 -15.61 16.09
N LEU A 76 -1.65 -15.42 15.45
CA LEU A 76 -0.80 -14.25 15.70
C LEU A 76 -1.37 -12.98 15.05
N LEU A 77 -2.25 -13.13 14.07
CA LEU A 77 -2.86 -12.00 13.36
C LEU A 77 -3.63 -11.02 14.27
N PRO A 78 -4.38 -11.46 15.30
CA PRO A 78 -4.99 -10.54 16.25
C PRO A 78 -4.00 -9.60 16.94
N ILE A 79 -2.75 -10.03 17.13
CA ILE A 79 -1.68 -9.18 17.67
C ILE A 79 -1.38 -8.03 16.73
N LEU A 80 -1.31 -8.30 15.41
CA LEU A 80 -1.14 -7.25 14.40
C LEU A 80 -2.33 -6.29 14.37
N ASP A 81 -3.55 -6.81 14.45
CA ASP A 81 -4.76 -6.00 14.48
C ASP A 81 -4.77 -5.04 15.68
N GLU A 82 -4.37 -5.53 16.87
CA GLU A 82 -4.25 -4.73 18.09
C GLU A 82 -3.19 -3.63 17.94
N GLU A 83 -2.00 -3.97 17.45
CA GLU A 83 -0.91 -3.01 17.26
C GLU A 83 -1.25 -1.97 16.19
N LEU A 84 -1.93 -2.35 15.10
CA LEU A 84 -2.43 -1.41 14.07
C LEU A 84 -3.41 -0.41 14.69
N ALA A 85 -4.39 -0.90 15.45
CA ALA A 85 -5.36 -0.03 16.11
C ALA A 85 -4.70 0.91 17.12
N ASP A 86 -3.76 0.39 17.94
CA ASP A 86 -3.04 1.18 18.94
C ASP A 86 -2.16 2.27 18.31
N GLN A 87 -1.36 1.94 17.29
CA GLN A 87 -0.49 2.90 16.63
C GLN A 87 -1.25 3.99 15.88
N LEU A 88 -2.37 3.66 15.25
CA LEU A 88 -3.22 4.62 14.57
C LEU A 88 -3.90 5.56 15.58
N ARG A 89 -4.44 5.02 16.70
CA ARG A 89 -5.04 5.82 17.77
C ARG A 89 -4.03 6.78 18.41
N LYS A 90 -2.80 6.33 18.67
CA LYS A 90 -1.72 7.17 19.19
C LYS A 90 -1.38 8.36 18.29
N ARG A 91 -1.63 8.25 17.00
CA ARG A 91 -1.42 9.32 16.02
C ARG A 91 -2.67 10.17 15.74
N GLY A 92 -3.70 10.02 16.56
CA GLY A 92 -4.91 10.84 16.48
C GLY A 92 -5.93 10.42 15.42
N VAL A 93 -5.74 9.25 14.80
CA VAL A 93 -6.69 8.66 13.85
C VAL A 93 -7.79 7.93 14.66
N ASN A 94 -8.69 8.68 15.29
CA ASN A 94 -9.55 8.11 16.34
C ASN A 94 -11.04 8.08 16.04
N SER A 95 -11.59 9.20 15.61
CA SER A 95 -13.04 9.39 15.76
C SER A 95 -13.88 8.77 14.66
N ASN A 96 -13.26 8.50 13.51
CA ASN A 96 -13.98 8.06 12.31
C ASN A 96 -13.54 6.69 11.79
N TRP A 97 -12.71 5.98 12.56
CA TRP A 97 -12.19 4.69 12.14
C TRP A 97 -12.72 3.55 13.02
N THR A 98 -13.28 2.54 12.37
CA THR A 98 -13.71 1.28 13.00
C THR A 98 -12.62 0.25 12.77
N PHE A 99 -12.13 -0.37 13.84
CA PHE A 99 -11.08 -1.37 13.77
C PHE A 99 -11.63 -2.79 13.80
N GLY A 100 -10.80 -3.76 13.45
CA GLY A 100 -11.19 -5.15 13.27
C GLY A 100 -11.97 -5.75 14.45
N ARG A 101 -11.65 -5.38 15.68
CA ARG A 101 -12.38 -5.86 16.88
C ARG A 101 -13.82 -5.32 16.92
N GLU A 102 -13.99 -4.02 16.71
CA GLU A 102 -15.30 -3.38 16.68
C GLU A 102 -16.13 -3.87 15.48
N LEU A 103 -15.46 -4.09 14.35
CA LEU A 103 -16.09 -4.66 13.16
C LEU A 103 -16.59 -6.08 13.41
N SER A 104 -15.79 -6.95 14.05
CA SER A 104 -16.21 -8.31 14.41
C SER A 104 -17.40 -8.29 15.36
N GLN A 105 -17.37 -7.44 16.38
CA GLN A 105 -18.52 -7.28 17.28
C GLN A 105 -19.78 -6.79 16.58
N SER A 106 -19.63 -5.93 15.56
CA SER A 106 -20.76 -5.46 14.76
C SER A 106 -21.30 -6.56 13.84
N ALA A 107 -20.43 -7.38 13.26
CA ALA A 107 -20.82 -8.54 12.47
C ALA A 107 -21.55 -9.58 13.34
N ASP A 108 -21.06 -9.90 14.52
CA ASP A 108 -21.67 -10.84 15.46
C ASP A 108 -23.09 -10.42 15.86
N ARG A 109 -23.28 -9.12 16.13
CA ARG A 109 -24.62 -8.56 16.45
C ARG A 109 -25.59 -8.62 15.27
N ASN A 110 -25.08 -8.67 14.06
CA ASN A 110 -25.87 -8.76 12.82
C ASN A 110 -25.68 -10.15 12.18
N GLY A 111 -25.52 -11.17 12.99
CA GLY A 111 -25.35 -12.56 12.53
C GLY A 111 -26.46 -12.99 11.57
N GLY A 112 -26.05 -13.58 10.44
CA GLY A 112 -26.92 -13.92 9.32
C GLY A 112 -26.96 -12.89 8.18
N LEU A 113 -26.56 -11.64 8.40
CA LEU A 113 -26.40 -10.64 7.35
C LEU A 113 -24.95 -10.46 6.92
N ALA A 114 -24.02 -10.54 7.86
CA ALA A 114 -22.60 -10.36 7.60
C ALA A 114 -21.81 -11.58 8.08
N GLY A 115 -20.85 -12.02 7.27
CA GLY A 115 -19.92 -13.06 7.66
C GLY A 115 -18.82 -12.54 8.59
N ASP A 116 -17.99 -13.48 9.09
CA ASP A 116 -16.84 -13.14 9.91
C ASP A 116 -15.81 -12.30 9.10
N PRO A 117 -15.47 -11.08 9.54
CA PRO A 117 -14.49 -10.23 8.83
C PRO A 117 -13.08 -10.82 8.83
N ARG A 118 -12.80 -11.86 9.62
CA ARG A 118 -11.52 -12.61 9.59
C ARG A 118 -11.47 -13.69 8.53
N GLN A 119 -12.60 -14.00 7.88
CA GLN A 119 -12.74 -15.09 6.93
C GLN A 119 -13.19 -14.59 5.56
N LEU A 120 -12.53 -13.55 5.06
CA LEU A 120 -12.82 -13.01 3.75
C LEU A 120 -12.31 -13.93 2.63
N SER A 121 -13.02 -13.99 1.53
CA SER A 121 -12.61 -14.70 0.32
C SER A 121 -11.50 -13.95 -0.44
N ALA A 122 -10.43 -13.61 0.28
CA ALA A 122 -9.42 -12.65 -0.17
C ALA A 122 -8.17 -13.31 -0.81
N GLN A 123 -8.12 -14.63 -0.91
CA GLN A 123 -6.93 -15.35 -1.41
C GLN A 123 -6.52 -14.92 -2.83
N GLY A 124 -7.51 -14.71 -3.71
CA GLY A 124 -7.27 -14.34 -5.11
C GLY A 124 -6.66 -12.96 -5.31
N ILE A 125 -6.78 -12.05 -4.31
CA ILE A 125 -6.31 -10.67 -4.45
C ILE A 125 -4.96 -10.40 -3.78
N ARG A 126 -4.31 -11.41 -3.18
CA ARG A 126 -3.02 -11.25 -2.48
C ARG A 126 -1.93 -10.62 -3.34
N ARG A 127 -1.99 -10.79 -4.66
CA ARG A 127 -1.00 -10.30 -5.62
C ARG A 127 -1.57 -9.32 -6.64
N MET A 128 -2.81 -8.86 -6.44
CA MET A 128 -3.39 -7.90 -7.38
C MET A 128 -2.61 -6.58 -7.38
N PRO A 129 -2.43 -5.98 -8.57
CA PRO A 129 -1.75 -4.69 -8.67
C PRO A 129 -2.55 -3.58 -7.98
N ALA A 130 -1.85 -2.53 -7.58
CA ALA A 130 -2.47 -1.28 -7.20
C ALA A 130 -3.11 -0.59 -8.41
N GLY A 131 -4.16 0.19 -8.18
CA GLY A 131 -4.73 1.10 -9.17
C GLY A 131 -6.07 0.66 -9.74
N ASP A 132 -7.13 1.22 -9.19
CA ASP A 132 -8.53 1.18 -9.65
C ASP A 132 -9.00 -0.19 -10.18
N THR A 133 -8.59 -1.26 -9.50
CA THR A 133 -8.86 -2.65 -9.86
C THR A 133 -10.14 -3.13 -9.18
N PRO A 134 -11.12 -3.73 -9.90
CA PRO A 134 -12.33 -4.26 -9.30
C PRO A 134 -12.02 -5.46 -8.41
N LEU A 135 -12.71 -5.54 -7.27
CA LEU A 135 -12.67 -6.70 -6.40
C LEU A 135 -13.48 -7.85 -7.02
N PRO A 136 -12.96 -9.08 -6.97
CA PRO A 136 -13.73 -10.25 -7.40
C PRO A 136 -14.85 -10.60 -6.41
N GLU A 137 -15.91 -11.25 -6.91
CA GLU A 137 -16.88 -11.88 -6.03
C GLU A 137 -16.31 -13.23 -5.50
N PRO A 138 -16.68 -13.66 -4.28
CA PRO A 138 -17.66 -13.02 -3.37
C PRO A 138 -17.07 -11.93 -2.46
N LEU A 139 -15.77 -11.63 -2.57
CA LEU A 139 -15.10 -10.66 -1.69
C LEU A 139 -15.73 -9.26 -1.75
N ALA A 140 -16.10 -8.80 -2.96
CA ALA A 140 -16.74 -7.50 -3.16
C ALA A 140 -18.03 -7.37 -2.34
N SER A 141 -18.86 -8.39 -2.36
CA SER A 141 -20.11 -8.45 -1.57
C SER A 141 -19.85 -8.53 -0.08
N GLN A 142 -18.88 -9.33 0.35
CA GLN A 142 -18.49 -9.43 1.77
C GLN A 142 -18.04 -8.07 2.32
N ILE A 143 -17.16 -7.36 1.60
CA ILE A 143 -16.66 -6.05 2.02
C ILE A 143 -17.79 -5.02 2.05
N ARG A 144 -18.65 -4.96 1.03
CA ARG A 144 -19.79 -4.02 1.03
C ARG A 144 -20.71 -4.24 2.23
N THR A 145 -21.05 -5.49 2.52
CA THR A 145 -21.93 -5.83 3.64
C THR A 145 -21.30 -5.42 4.98
N LEU A 146 -20.04 -5.76 5.22
CA LEU A 146 -19.35 -5.45 6.47
C LEU A 146 -19.15 -3.94 6.65
N VAL A 147 -18.76 -3.22 5.59
CA VAL A 147 -18.57 -1.76 5.65
C VAL A 147 -19.90 -1.04 5.87
N ALA A 148 -21.00 -1.53 5.32
CA ALA A 148 -22.33 -0.97 5.55
C ALA A 148 -22.76 -0.96 7.03
N LEU A 149 -22.25 -1.91 7.84
CA LEU A 149 -22.51 -1.93 9.29
C LEU A 149 -21.89 -0.76 10.05
N THR A 150 -20.95 -0.05 9.44
CA THR A 150 -20.16 1.01 10.09
C THR A 150 -20.40 2.40 9.51
N SER A 151 -21.26 2.51 8.50
CA SER A 151 -21.49 3.76 7.74
C SER A 151 -20.21 4.33 7.10
N ALA A 152 -19.16 3.53 6.97
CA ALA A 152 -17.93 3.92 6.29
C ALA A 152 -18.07 3.79 4.77
N ARG A 153 -17.16 4.41 4.04
CA ARG A 153 -17.02 4.24 2.59
C ARG A 153 -15.76 3.50 2.22
N PHE A 154 -14.68 3.81 2.94
CA PHE A 154 -13.36 3.27 2.63
C PHE A 154 -12.99 2.17 3.62
N ALA A 155 -12.22 1.22 3.12
CA ALA A 155 -11.72 0.10 3.91
C ALA A 155 -10.20 -0.04 3.70
N VAL A 156 -9.51 -0.31 4.79
CA VAL A 156 -8.12 -0.75 4.80
C VAL A 156 -8.12 -2.25 5.08
N LEU A 157 -7.53 -3.03 4.20
CA LEU A 157 -7.43 -4.48 4.32
C LEU A 157 -5.96 -4.91 4.37
N PRO A 158 -5.42 -5.23 5.55
CA PRO A 158 -4.14 -5.93 5.68
C PRO A 158 -4.31 -7.36 5.18
N ILE A 159 -3.91 -7.61 3.92
CA ILE A 159 -4.24 -8.88 3.29
C ILE A 159 -3.24 -9.99 3.59
N GLU A 160 -1.95 -9.69 3.61
CA GLU A 160 -0.92 -10.69 3.82
C GLU A 160 0.23 -10.13 4.65
N THR A 161 0.50 -10.77 5.77
CA THR A 161 1.71 -10.53 6.57
C THR A 161 2.73 -11.60 6.24
N ARG A 162 3.94 -11.20 5.83
CA ARG A 162 5.03 -12.10 5.49
C ARG A 162 6.14 -11.97 6.53
N VAL A 163 6.59 -13.10 7.05
CA VAL A 163 7.78 -13.19 7.92
C VAL A 163 8.75 -14.15 7.26
N ASP A 164 9.73 -13.63 6.55
CA ASP A 164 10.75 -14.41 5.84
C ASP A 164 12.04 -14.44 6.66
N THR A 165 12.51 -15.63 6.95
CA THR A 165 13.76 -15.86 7.67
C THR A 165 14.69 -16.67 6.77
N ARG A 166 15.72 -16.01 6.23
CA ARG A 166 16.71 -16.64 5.35
C ARG A 166 18.11 -16.15 5.70
N ASN A 167 19.09 -17.07 5.67
CA ASN A 167 20.50 -16.74 5.88
C ASN A 167 20.77 -15.96 7.18
N GLY A 168 20.02 -16.24 8.26
CA GLY A 168 20.16 -15.51 9.53
C GLY A 168 19.58 -14.08 9.51
N GLU A 169 18.92 -13.69 8.44
CA GLU A 169 18.18 -12.42 8.36
C GLU A 169 16.67 -12.68 8.43
N ARG A 170 15.98 -11.81 9.16
CA ARG A 170 14.53 -11.76 9.16
C ARG A 170 14.05 -10.51 8.42
N LYS A 171 13.17 -10.71 7.47
CA LYS A 171 12.44 -9.66 6.76
C LYS A 171 10.95 -9.80 7.03
N THR A 172 10.29 -8.71 7.32
CA THR A 172 8.84 -8.69 7.53
C THR A 172 8.20 -7.68 6.61
N ALA A 173 7.01 -7.99 6.14
CA ALA A 173 6.21 -7.07 5.36
C ALA A 173 4.72 -7.35 5.58
N VAL A 174 3.89 -6.32 5.49
CA VAL A 174 2.46 -6.47 5.40
C VAL A 174 1.96 -5.80 4.13
N ARG A 175 1.24 -6.56 3.31
CA ARG A 175 0.54 -6.02 2.15
C ARG A 175 -0.79 -5.45 2.57
N VAL A 176 -1.00 -4.17 2.27
CA VAL A 176 -2.19 -3.43 2.66
C VAL A 176 -2.88 -2.89 1.40
N LEU A 177 -4.20 -3.03 1.38
CA LEU A 177 -5.05 -2.49 0.32
C LEU A 177 -5.92 -1.37 0.88
N LEU A 178 -6.09 -0.29 0.12
CA LEU A 178 -7.13 0.71 0.30
C LEU A 178 -8.25 0.43 -0.70
N ILE A 179 -9.46 0.30 -0.22
CA ILE A 179 -10.63 -0.11 -1.00
C ILE A 179 -11.73 0.94 -0.87
N ASP A 180 -12.31 1.36 -1.98
CA ASP A 180 -13.62 2.02 -1.98
C ASP A 180 -14.71 0.93 -1.96
N ALA A 181 -15.32 0.72 -0.81
CA ALA A 181 -16.34 -0.33 -0.64
C ALA A 181 -17.60 -0.06 -1.45
N ARG A 182 -17.93 1.21 -1.74
CA ARG A 182 -19.10 1.57 -2.54
C ARG A 182 -18.96 1.08 -3.98
N THR A 183 -17.81 1.27 -4.58
CA THR A 183 -17.52 0.86 -5.96
C THR A 183 -16.91 -0.53 -6.03
N ALA A 184 -16.52 -1.11 -4.90
CA ALA A 184 -15.78 -2.36 -4.76
C ALA A 184 -14.49 -2.36 -5.62
N ARG A 185 -13.67 -1.33 -5.46
CA ARG A 185 -12.42 -1.17 -6.20
C ARG A 185 -11.24 -0.97 -5.25
N ILE A 186 -10.11 -1.56 -5.61
CA ILE A 186 -8.83 -1.32 -4.94
C ILE A 186 -8.30 0.01 -5.47
N LEU A 187 -8.21 1.02 -4.60
CA LEU A 187 -7.68 2.33 -4.94
C LEU A 187 -6.16 2.37 -4.84
N TRP A 188 -5.61 1.62 -3.91
CA TRP A 188 -4.19 1.59 -3.62
C TRP A 188 -3.80 0.25 -2.99
N ALA A 189 -2.58 -0.19 -3.24
CA ALA A 189 -1.99 -1.36 -2.62
C ALA A 189 -0.49 -1.11 -2.41
N ASN A 190 0.03 -1.49 -1.27
CA ASN A 190 1.46 -1.38 -0.99
C ASN A 190 1.92 -2.48 -0.02
N ASP A 191 3.18 -2.83 -0.13
CA ASP A 191 3.89 -3.67 0.85
C ASP A 191 4.61 -2.74 1.83
N ILE A 192 4.21 -2.78 3.09
CA ILE A 192 4.84 -2.05 4.17
C ILE A 192 5.90 -2.95 4.78
N GLU A 193 7.15 -2.61 4.56
CA GLU A 193 8.27 -3.43 5.02
C GLU A 193 8.69 -3.03 6.43
N GLY A 194 8.92 -4.00 7.29
CA GLY A 194 9.56 -3.85 8.59
C GLY A 194 11.08 -3.74 8.46
N PRO A 195 11.79 -3.41 9.54
CA PRO A 195 13.25 -3.43 9.55
C PRO A 195 13.78 -4.85 9.36
N VAL A 196 14.91 -4.95 8.68
CA VAL A 196 15.65 -6.22 8.58
C VAL A 196 16.37 -6.46 9.90
N SER A 197 16.16 -7.62 10.52
CA SER A 197 16.87 -8.01 11.74
C SER A 197 17.82 -9.18 11.47
N ARG A 198 19.01 -9.09 12.06
CA ARG A 198 20.01 -10.16 12.09
C ARG A 198 20.26 -10.69 13.51
N ASP A 199 19.56 -10.15 14.49
CA ASP A 199 19.64 -10.62 15.87
C ASP A 199 19.08 -12.04 15.97
N PRO A 200 19.91 -13.05 16.37
CA PRO A 200 19.47 -14.43 16.47
C PRO A 200 18.27 -14.62 17.40
N ALA A 201 18.19 -13.90 18.50
CA ALA A 201 17.06 -13.99 19.42
C ALA A 201 15.77 -13.53 18.75
N VAL A 202 15.82 -12.39 18.05
CA VAL A 202 14.69 -11.85 17.31
C VAL A 202 14.29 -12.73 16.14
N VAL A 203 15.26 -13.36 15.47
CA VAL A 203 15.03 -14.28 14.35
C VAL A 203 14.35 -15.56 14.83
N SER A 204 14.83 -16.17 15.93
CA SER A 204 14.31 -17.42 16.46
C SER A 204 12.91 -17.29 17.09
N GLU A 205 12.61 -16.15 17.68
CA GLU A 205 11.33 -15.89 18.37
C GLU A 205 10.27 -15.23 17.50
N ALA A 206 10.57 -14.95 16.24
CA ALA A 206 9.69 -14.20 15.34
C ALA A 206 8.25 -14.72 15.28
N MET A 207 8.06 -16.02 15.46
CA MET A 207 6.75 -16.68 15.43
C MET A 207 6.21 -17.01 16.84
N SER A 208 6.88 -16.61 17.89
CA SER A 208 6.29 -16.60 19.23
C SER A 208 5.34 -15.40 19.39
N PRO A 209 4.32 -15.45 20.25
CA PRO A 209 3.43 -14.30 20.47
C PRO A 209 4.20 -13.04 20.91
N PHE A 210 5.25 -13.19 21.69
CA PHE A 210 6.09 -12.07 22.12
C PHE A 210 6.92 -11.48 20.97
N GLY A 211 7.65 -12.32 20.25
CA GLY A 211 8.45 -11.89 19.09
C GLY A 211 7.59 -11.31 17.98
N PHE A 212 6.44 -11.93 17.70
CA PHE A 212 5.51 -11.43 16.71
C PHE A 212 4.92 -10.06 17.09
N ARG A 213 4.67 -9.79 18.39
CA ARG A 213 4.19 -8.48 18.86
C ARG A 213 5.20 -7.36 18.56
N ILE A 214 6.49 -7.63 18.66
CA ILE A 214 7.53 -6.67 18.31
C ILE A 214 7.45 -6.35 16.81
N LEU A 215 7.35 -7.38 15.97
CA LEU A 215 7.19 -7.23 14.53
C LEU A 215 5.93 -6.47 14.13
N ALA A 216 4.82 -6.85 14.72
CA ALA A 216 3.52 -6.25 14.47
C ALA A 216 3.52 -4.75 14.81
N ARG A 217 4.17 -4.38 15.93
CA ARG A 217 4.32 -2.97 16.34
C ARG A 217 5.16 -2.18 15.34
N GLU A 218 6.25 -2.73 14.86
CA GLU A 218 7.10 -2.09 13.86
C GLU A 218 6.35 -1.84 12.54
N LEU A 219 5.64 -2.86 12.04
CA LEU A 219 4.80 -2.75 10.84
C LEU A 219 3.67 -1.74 11.04
N ALA A 220 2.99 -1.80 12.18
CA ALA A 220 1.90 -0.89 12.53
C ALA A 220 2.38 0.56 12.65
N THR A 221 3.57 0.78 13.21
CA THR A 221 4.19 2.11 13.29
C THR A 221 4.42 2.68 11.89
N ARG A 222 5.03 1.92 11.00
CA ARG A 222 5.28 2.35 9.62
C ARG A 222 4.00 2.60 8.83
N PHE A 223 3.00 1.74 9.02
CA PHE A 223 1.68 1.97 8.41
C PHE A 223 1.06 3.27 8.91
N ALA A 224 1.07 3.49 10.21
CA ALA A 224 0.50 4.69 10.81
C ALA A 224 1.23 5.97 10.36
N ASP A 225 2.55 5.91 10.16
CA ASP A 225 3.33 7.01 9.60
C ASP A 225 2.89 7.34 8.16
N LEU A 226 2.60 6.32 7.33
CA LEU A 226 2.06 6.51 5.97
C LEU A 226 0.66 7.13 5.96
N VAL A 227 -0.15 6.86 6.99
CA VAL A 227 -1.51 7.44 7.10
C VAL A 227 -1.45 8.91 7.47
N VAL A 228 -0.49 9.32 8.31
CA VAL A 228 -0.40 10.68 8.88
C VAL A 228 0.57 11.58 8.12
N ALA A 229 1.43 11.00 7.27
CA ALA A 229 2.35 11.78 6.43
C ALA A 229 1.55 12.71 5.50
N GLN A 230 1.64 13.99 5.76
CA GLN A 230 1.03 15.08 4.98
C GLN A 230 2.02 15.61 3.94
#